data_6f032bbd801b0e80e51b248802f47711
#
_entry.id   6f032bbd801b0e80e51b248802f47711
#
_cell.length_a   1.000
_cell.length_b   1.000
_cell.length_c   1.000
_cell.angle_alpha   90.00
_cell.angle_beta   90.00
_cell.angle_gamma   90.00
#
_symmetry.space_group_name_H-M   'P 1'
#
loop_
_entity.id
_entity.type
_entity.pdbx_description
1 polymer ?
#
loop_
_entity_poly.entity_id
_entity_poly.type
_entity_poly.pdbx_seq_one_letter_code
_entity_poly.pdbx_strand_id
1 'polypeptide(L)'
;MKQTIPVIGMACSSCSANIEKKLNTLKGVNSASVSLPGRSALIDFNPQVISLERMKAEINALGYDLVIDKETSVEEIEKREYVLLKRKTVLSWLFSIAVMCVSMRWIDLGSRDITNQVALLIALANMLYCGRQFYVSSFRQLLHGSANMDTLVALSTGIAFLFSTFNTFWGDAVWASRGVVWHTYFDAAVM
;
A
#
# COMPACT_ATOMS: atom_id res chain seq x y z
N MET A 1 22.70 10.54 23.46
CA MET A 1 22.30 9.22 23.99
C MET A 1 22.03 8.31 22.81
N LYS A 2 22.67 7.12 22.80
CA LYS A 2 22.44 6.15 21.70
C LYS A 2 21.43 5.10 22.14
N GLN A 3 20.41 4.88 21.34
CA GLN A 3 19.37 3.89 21.62
C GLN A 3 18.93 3.18 20.34
N THR A 4 18.73 1.86 20.42
CA THR A 4 18.16 1.06 19.35
C THR A 4 16.68 0.91 19.62
N ILE A 5 15.84 1.33 18.67
CA ILE A 5 14.38 1.34 18.79
C ILE A 5 13.80 0.49 17.65
N PRO A 6 12.93 -0.49 17.94
CA PRO A 6 12.25 -1.25 16.90
C PRO A 6 11.34 -0.36 16.05
N VAL A 7 11.29 -0.63 14.75
CA VAL A 7 10.49 0.10 13.77
C VAL A 7 9.55 -0.86 13.05
N ILE A 8 8.27 -0.53 13.05
CA ILE A 8 7.21 -1.31 12.40
C ILE A 8 6.75 -0.62 11.12
N GLY A 9 6.29 -1.41 10.14
CA GLY A 9 5.77 -0.91 8.86
C GLY A 9 6.80 -0.77 7.74
N MET A 10 8.07 -1.12 7.97
CA MET A 10 9.08 -1.13 6.91
C MET A 10 8.94 -2.39 6.04
N ALA A 11 8.67 -2.21 4.74
CA ALA A 11 8.58 -3.30 3.78
C ALA A 11 9.67 -3.28 2.69
N CYS A 12 10.42 -2.16 2.57
CA CYS A 12 11.37 -1.94 1.48
C CYS A 12 12.56 -1.08 1.90
N SER A 13 13.65 -1.13 1.15
CA SER A 13 14.87 -0.34 1.39
C SER A 13 14.63 1.17 1.29
N SER A 14 13.74 1.61 0.41
CA SER A 14 13.34 3.02 0.34
C SER A 14 12.59 3.47 1.60
N CYS A 15 11.86 2.57 2.26
CA CYS A 15 11.18 2.85 3.52
C CYS A 15 12.20 3.15 4.64
N SER A 16 13.23 2.29 4.78
CA SER A 16 14.30 2.52 5.77
C SER A 16 15.07 3.81 5.49
N ALA A 17 15.39 4.10 4.23
CA ALA A 17 16.06 5.34 3.82
C ALA A 17 15.21 6.59 4.12
N ASN A 18 13.90 6.55 3.90
CA ASN A 18 13.01 7.66 4.21
C ASN A 18 12.93 7.94 5.72
N ILE A 19 12.85 6.89 6.54
CA ILE A 19 12.87 7.02 8.02
C ILE A 19 14.21 7.60 8.47
N GLU A 20 15.32 7.05 7.98
CA GLU A 20 16.67 7.52 8.30
C GLU A 20 16.86 8.99 7.95
N LYS A 21 16.47 9.37 6.73
CA LYS A 21 16.51 10.77 6.27
C LYS A 21 15.66 11.67 7.17
N LYS A 22 14.44 11.27 7.50
CA LYS A 22 13.55 12.06 8.36
C LYS A 22 14.12 12.24 9.75
N LEU A 23 14.60 11.16 10.38
CA LEU A 23 15.22 11.22 11.71
C LEU A 23 16.43 12.15 11.73
N ASN A 24 17.30 12.09 10.72
CA ASN A 24 18.48 12.96 10.61
C ASN A 24 18.14 14.43 10.34
N THR A 25 16.92 14.78 9.93
CA THR A 25 16.47 16.18 9.78
C THR A 25 15.90 16.77 11.07
N LEU A 26 15.66 15.96 12.10
CA LEU A 26 15.07 16.42 13.34
C LEU A 26 16.11 17.13 14.22
N LYS A 27 15.76 18.31 14.73
CA LYS A 27 16.61 19.04 15.68
C LYS A 27 16.74 18.24 16.96
N GLY A 28 17.99 17.96 17.37
CA GLY A 28 18.30 17.19 18.56
C GLY A 28 18.69 15.73 18.25
N VAL A 29 18.61 15.28 17.01
CA VAL A 29 19.20 14.02 16.54
C VAL A 29 20.59 14.31 15.98
N ASN A 30 21.60 13.62 16.50
CA ASN A 30 22.99 13.73 16.04
C ASN A 30 23.22 12.82 14.82
N SER A 31 22.73 11.58 14.91
CA SER A 31 22.77 10.61 13.81
C SER A 31 21.71 9.55 14.02
N ALA A 32 21.13 9.08 12.93
CA ALA A 32 20.25 7.95 12.92
C ALA A 32 20.64 7.02 11.78
N SER A 33 20.61 5.71 12.03
CA SER A 33 20.83 4.65 11.04
C SER A 33 19.75 3.60 11.19
N VAL A 34 19.10 3.24 10.07
CA VAL A 34 17.94 2.35 10.05
C VAL A 34 18.27 1.05 9.34
N SER A 35 18.14 -0.06 10.06
CA SER A 35 18.35 -1.41 9.55
C SER A 35 17.01 -2.03 9.13
N LEU A 36 16.84 -2.28 7.82
CA LEU A 36 15.67 -3.02 7.32
C LEU A 36 15.65 -4.48 7.79
N PRO A 37 16.78 -5.25 7.70
CA PRO A 37 16.80 -6.63 8.19
C PRO A 37 16.59 -6.74 9.70
N GLY A 38 17.18 -5.78 10.46
CA GLY A 38 17.03 -5.73 11.92
C GLY A 38 15.72 -5.07 12.39
N ARG A 39 14.91 -4.53 11.47
CA ARG A 39 13.68 -3.79 11.78
C ARG A 39 13.83 -2.81 12.93
N SER A 40 14.97 -2.11 12.97
CA SER A 40 15.34 -1.23 14.07
C SER A 40 16.04 0.02 13.56
N ALA A 41 15.90 1.10 14.31
CA ALA A 41 16.62 2.35 14.14
C ALA A 41 17.60 2.55 15.31
N LEU A 42 18.88 2.71 15.00
CA LEU A 42 19.88 3.17 15.96
C LEU A 42 19.92 4.69 15.90
N ILE A 43 19.51 5.34 16.98
CA ILE A 43 19.37 6.79 17.02
C ILE A 43 20.30 7.34 18.11
N ASP A 44 21.16 8.28 17.73
CA ASP A 44 21.94 9.11 18.66
C ASP A 44 21.29 10.49 18.76
N PHE A 45 20.75 10.82 19.91
CA PHE A 45 20.00 12.04 20.12
C PHE A 45 20.26 12.68 21.49
N ASN A 46 19.92 13.96 21.63
CA ASN A 46 19.97 14.69 22.89
C ASN A 46 18.55 14.69 23.53
N PRO A 47 18.33 13.97 24.65
CA PRO A 47 17.01 13.87 25.28
C PRO A 47 16.50 15.19 25.88
N GLN A 48 17.37 16.20 26.05
CA GLN A 48 16.95 17.54 26.49
C GLN A 48 16.36 18.38 25.34
N VAL A 49 16.62 18.01 24.09
CA VAL A 49 16.18 18.76 22.90
C VAL A 49 14.98 18.10 22.21
N ILE A 50 14.97 16.76 22.17
CA ILE A 50 13.91 15.99 21.53
C ILE A 50 13.56 14.75 22.36
N SER A 51 12.25 14.49 22.54
CA SER A 51 11.76 13.29 23.20
C SER A 51 11.50 12.16 22.19
N LEU A 52 11.47 10.93 22.72
CA LEU A 52 11.13 9.73 21.90
C LEU A 52 9.71 9.82 21.33
N GLU A 53 8.76 10.36 22.10
CA GLU A 53 7.37 10.53 21.68
C GLU A 53 7.26 11.48 20.48
N ARG A 54 8.08 12.55 20.46
CA ARG A 54 8.10 13.47 19.33
C ARG A 54 8.70 12.82 18.08
N MET A 55 9.76 12.04 18.22
CA MET A 55 10.31 11.25 17.11
C MET A 55 9.28 10.24 16.59
N LYS A 56 8.58 9.55 17.49
CA LYS A 56 7.48 8.64 17.14
C LYS A 56 6.39 9.35 16.35
N ALA A 57 5.95 10.52 16.78
CA ALA A 57 4.92 11.29 16.07
C ALA A 57 5.34 11.69 14.65
N GLU A 58 6.59 12.11 14.47
CA GLU A 58 7.14 12.47 13.16
C GLU A 58 7.25 11.25 12.21
N ILE A 59 7.60 10.09 12.75
CA ILE A 59 7.69 8.84 11.98
C ILE A 59 6.29 8.28 11.68
N ASN A 60 5.34 8.42 12.61
CA ASN A 60 3.94 8.05 12.39
C ASN A 60 3.29 8.89 11.28
N ALA A 61 3.66 10.15 11.12
CA ALA A 61 3.20 10.98 10.02
C ALA A 61 3.59 10.41 8.64
N LEU A 62 4.74 9.72 8.55
CA LEU A 62 5.19 9.02 7.34
C LEU A 62 4.50 7.65 7.14
N GLY A 63 3.74 7.17 8.13
CA GLY A 63 3.06 5.87 8.08
C GLY A 63 3.83 4.70 8.69
N TYR A 64 4.92 4.96 9.42
CA TYR A 64 5.70 3.97 10.16
C TYR A 64 5.51 4.16 11.66
N ASP A 65 5.85 3.17 12.49
CA ASP A 65 5.76 3.30 13.94
C ASP A 65 7.07 2.94 14.64
N LEU A 66 7.43 3.75 15.66
CA LEU A 66 8.54 3.48 16.59
C LEU A 66 7.98 2.85 17.87
N VAL A 67 8.42 1.64 18.19
CA VAL A 67 8.01 0.93 19.41
C VAL A 67 8.85 1.43 20.58
N ILE A 68 8.30 2.34 21.35
CA ILE A 68 8.95 2.95 22.51
C ILE A 68 8.66 2.13 23.78
N ASP A 69 7.48 1.50 23.85
CA ASP A 69 7.04 0.75 25.01
C ASP A 69 7.74 -0.61 25.12
N LYS A 70 8.45 -0.82 26.19
CA LYS A 70 9.14 -2.09 26.50
C LYS A 70 8.20 -3.24 26.84
N GLU A 71 6.95 -2.96 27.19
CA GLU A 71 5.98 -3.97 27.62
C GLU A 71 5.27 -4.68 26.45
N THR A 72 5.20 -4.04 25.28
CA THR A 72 4.59 -4.67 24.12
C THR A 72 5.68 -5.43 23.36
N SER A 73 5.65 -6.75 23.43
CA SER A 73 6.58 -7.56 22.66
C SER A 73 6.37 -7.31 21.17
N VAL A 74 7.42 -6.90 20.47
CA VAL A 74 7.42 -6.68 19.01
C VAL A 74 6.83 -7.91 18.28
N GLU A 75 7.09 -9.11 18.82
CA GLU A 75 6.58 -10.37 18.31
C GLU A 75 5.05 -10.49 18.36
N GLU A 76 4.38 -9.95 19.37
CA GLU A 76 2.91 -9.98 19.46
C GLU A 76 2.27 -9.03 18.45
N ILE A 77 2.85 -7.86 18.25
CA ILE A 77 2.39 -6.90 17.24
C ILE A 77 2.57 -7.51 15.84
N GLU A 78 3.74 -8.08 15.56
CA GLU A 78 4.03 -8.74 14.30
C GLU A 78 3.10 -9.93 14.03
N LYS A 79 2.80 -10.76 15.02
CA LYS A 79 1.84 -11.86 14.88
C LYS A 79 0.43 -11.38 14.55
N ARG A 80 -0.04 -10.32 15.19
CA ARG A 80 -1.36 -9.73 14.89
C ARG A 80 -1.41 -9.14 13.48
N GLU A 81 -0.39 -8.39 13.09
CA GLU A 81 -0.27 -7.86 11.73
C GLU A 81 -0.20 -8.98 10.69
N TYR A 82 0.60 -10.02 10.95
CA TYR A 82 0.72 -11.17 10.06
C TYR A 82 -0.62 -11.89 9.84
N VAL A 83 -1.40 -12.12 10.90
CA VAL A 83 -2.71 -12.78 10.80
C VAL A 83 -3.69 -11.92 10.01
N LEU A 84 -3.71 -10.60 10.24
CA LEU A 84 -4.56 -9.67 9.48
C LEU A 84 -4.16 -9.61 8.00
N LEU A 85 -2.86 -9.53 7.71
CA LEU A 85 -2.33 -9.54 6.35
C LEU A 85 -2.65 -10.85 5.64
N LYS A 86 -2.42 -11.99 6.30
CA LYS A 86 -2.74 -13.32 5.76
C LYS A 86 -4.22 -13.42 5.37
N ARG A 87 -5.13 -12.96 6.25
CA ARG A 87 -6.57 -12.96 5.96
C ARG A 87 -6.92 -12.08 4.76
N LYS A 88 -6.35 -10.88 4.68
CA LYS A 88 -6.56 -9.96 3.55
C LYS A 88 -6.01 -10.54 2.25
N THR A 89 -4.83 -11.16 2.28
CA THR A 89 -4.21 -11.79 1.11
C THR A 89 -5.04 -12.95 0.59
N VAL A 90 -5.55 -13.82 1.46
CA VAL A 90 -6.42 -14.94 1.05
C VAL A 90 -7.72 -14.42 0.42
N LEU A 91 -8.34 -13.38 1.02
CA LEU A 91 -9.54 -12.75 0.46
C LEU A 91 -9.25 -12.09 -0.90
N SER A 92 -8.13 -11.37 -1.03
CA SER A 92 -7.73 -10.76 -2.30
C SER A 92 -7.51 -11.82 -3.39
N TRP A 93 -6.93 -12.97 -3.03
CA TRP A 93 -6.73 -14.11 -3.93
C TRP A 93 -8.06 -14.67 -4.44
N LEU A 94 -9.06 -14.83 -3.55
CA LEU A 94 -10.41 -15.26 -3.93
C LEU A 94 -11.08 -14.26 -4.87
N PHE A 95 -10.98 -12.96 -4.60
CA PHE A 95 -11.50 -11.92 -5.49
C PHE A 95 -10.78 -11.92 -6.85
N SER A 96 -9.45 -12.10 -6.86
CA SER A 96 -8.67 -12.16 -8.10
C SER A 96 -9.10 -13.34 -8.99
N ILE A 97 -9.26 -14.52 -8.40
CA ILE A 97 -9.76 -15.72 -9.12
C ILE A 97 -11.17 -15.46 -9.65
N ALA A 98 -12.06 -14.86 -8.85
CA ALA A 98 -13.43 -14.56 -9.28
C ALA A 98 -13.44 -13.58 -10.46
N VAL A 99 -12.66 -12.49 -10.42
CA VAL A 99 -12.53 -11.55 -11.54
C VAL A 99 -11.97 -12.23 -12.77
N MET A 100 -10.95 -13.08 -12.59
CA MET A 100 -10.34 -13.82 -13.71
C MET A 100 -11.33 -14.77 -14.38
N CYS A 101 -12.13 -15.53 -13.61
CA CYS A 101 -13.16 -16.42 -14.14
C CYS A 101 -14.23 -15.65 -14.92
N VAL A 102 -14.65 -14.48 -14.43
CA VAL A 102 -15.62 -13.61 -15.08
C VAL A 102 -15.01 -12.97 -16.33
N SER A 103 -13.78 -12.46 -16.25
CA SER A 103 -13.07 -11.79 -17.35
C SER A 103 -12.74 -12.75 -18.50
N MET A 104 -12.35 -14.00 -18.20
CA MET A 104 -12.10 -15.05 -19.20
C MET A 104 -13.38 -15.69 -19.76
N ARG A 105 -14.57 -15.19 -19.35
CA ARG A 105 -15.87 -15.72 -19.80
C ARG A 105 -16.08 -17.22 -19.54
N TRP A 106 -15.44 -17.76 -18.50
CA TRP A 106 -15.73 -19.12 -18.03
C TRP A 106 -17.15 -19.21 -17.44
N ILE A 107 -17.64 -18.08 -16.92
CA ILE A 107 -19.02 -17.91 -16.46
C ILE A 107 -19.69 -16.96 -17.45
N ASP A 108 -20.51 -17.50 -18.34
CA ASP A 108 -21.24 -16.69 -19.32
C ASP A 108 -22.48 -16.07 -18.65
N LEU A 109 -22.38 -14.76 -18.35
CA LEU A 109 -23.48 -13.98 -17.76
C LEU A 109 -24.41 -13.41 -18.82
N GLY A 110 -24.33 -13.88 -20.09
CA GLY A 110 -25.23 -13.56 -21.18
C GLY A 110 -24.86 -12.33 -21.99
N SER A 111 -24.52 -11.17 -21.37
CA SER A 111 -24.10 -10.00 -22.13
C SER A 111 -22.72 -9.48 -21.65
N ARG A 112 -21.96 -8.90 -22.59
CA ARG A 112 -20.63 -8.31 -22.31
C ARG A 112 -20.73 -7.20 -21.26
N ASP A 113 -21.78 -6.39 -21.31
CA ASP A 113 -21.98 -5.26 -20.40
C ASP A 113 -22.20 -5.70 -18.96
N ILE A 114 -23.03 -6.73 -18.75
CA ILE A 114 -23.26 -7.30 -17.40
C ILE A 114 -21.97 -7.89 -16.86
N THR A 115 -21.21 -8.62 -17.67
CA THR A 115 -19.93 -9.21 -17.30
C THR A 115 -18.93 -8.13 -16.84
N ASN A 116 -18.81 -7.04 -17.60
CA ASN A 116 -17.90 -5.93 -17.27
C ASN A 116 -18.36 -5.17 -16.00
N GLN A 117 -19.66 -4.97 -15.81
CA GLN A 117 -20.19 -4.34 -14.58
C GLN A 117 -19.96 -5.19 -13.34
N VAL A 118 -20.14 -6.50 -13.43
CA VAL A 118 -19.86 -7.43 -12.33
C VAL A 118 -18.36 -7.43 -12.00
N ALA A 119 -17.50 -7.50 -13.01
CA ALA A 119 -16.05 -7.43 -12.83
C ALA A 119 -15.61 -6.10 -12.18
N LEU A 120 -16.22 -4.97 -12.60
CA LEU A 120 -15.99 -3.65 -12.00
C LEU A 120 -16.36 -3.62 -10.53
N LEU A 121 -17.53 -4.15 -10.14
CA LEU A 121 -17.97 -4.17 -8.74
C LEU A 121 -17.04 -5.01 -7.86
N ILE A 122 -16.63 -6.19 -8.34
CA ILE A 122 -15.70 -7.06 -7.60
C ILE A 122 -14.34 -6.40 -7.48
N ALA A 123 -13.81 -5.79 -8.55
CA ALA A 123 -12.53 -5.09 -8.54
C ALA A 123 -12.58 -3.88 -7.59
N LEU A 124 -13.66 -3.11 -7.60
CA LEU A 124 -13.86 -1.98 -6.68
C LEU A 124 -13.89 -2.44 -5.22
N ALA A 125 -14.61 -3.52 -4.91
CA ALA A 125 -14.67 -4.08 -3.56
C ALA A 125 -13.29 -4.53 -3.08
N ASN A 126 -12.52 -5.22 -3.94
CA ASN A 126 -11.15 -5.62 -3.63
C ASN A 126 -10.24 -4.41 -3.38
N MET A 127 -10.30 -3.40 -4.25
CA MET A 127 -9.51 -2.18 -4.16
C MET A 127 -9.80 -1.42 -2.85
N LEU A 128 -11.07 -1.29 -2.46
CA LEU A 128 -11.47 -0.58 -1.25
C LEU A 128 -11.15 -1.37 0.03
N TYR A 129 -11.23 -2.69 0.01
CA TYR A 129 -11.02 -3.52 1.19
C TYR A 129 -9.57 -3.97 1.34
N CYS A 130 -9.01 -4.60 0.31
CA CYS A 130 -7.65 -5.13 0.36
C CYS A 130 -6.61 -4.08 -0.01
N GLY A 131 -6.90 -3.24 -1.01
CA GLY A 131 -6.00 -2.22 -1.55
C GLY A 131 -5.86 -0.96 -0.70
N ARG A 132 -6.80 -0.69 0.23
CA ARG A 132 -6.84 0.55 1.02
C ARG A 132 -5.49 0.91 1.65
N GLN A 133 -4.76 -0.07 2.14
CA GLN A 133 -3.48 0.14 2.80
C GLN A 133 -2.45 0.76 1.85
N PHE A 134 -2.37 0.28 0.60
CA PHE A 134 -1.45 0.80 -0.42
C PHE A 134 -1.80 2.24 -0.82
N TYR A 135 -3.07 2.55 -1.01
CA TYR A 135 -3.53 3.91 -1.37
C TYR A 135 -3.29 4.91 -0.24
N VAL A 136 -3.57 4.54 1.01
CA VAL A 136 -3.33 5.41 2.17
C VAL A 136 -1.83 5.63 2.39
N SER A 137 -1.01 4.57 2.28
CA SER A 137 0.45 4.66 2.38
C SER A 137 1.02 5.57 1.30
N SER A 138 0.62 5.36 0.03
CA SER A 138 1.05 6.15 -1.11
C SER A 138 0.69 7.63 -0.97
N PHE A 139 -0.55 7.91 -0.57
CA PHE A 139 -1.01 9.28 -0.41
C PHE A 139 -0.24 10.04 0.68
N ARG A 140 0.00 9.39 1.83
CA ARG A 140 0.80 9.98 2.90
C ARG A 140 2.22 10.28 2.46
N GLN A 141 2.86 9.37 1.74
CA GLN A 141 4.22 9.55 1.29
C GLN A 141 4.35 10.62 0.19
N LEU A 142 3.39 10.71 -0.73
CA LEU A 142 3.33 11.78 -1.72
C LEU A 142 3.23 13.16 -1.07
N LEU A 143 2.45 13.31 0.00
CA LEU A 143 2.35 14.57 0.76
C LEU A 143 3.69 14.99 1.39
N HIS A 144 4.54 14.03 1.72
CA HIS A 144 5.89 14.29 2.26
C HIS A 144 6.99 14.34 1.19
N GLY A 145 6.62 14.38 -0.10
CA GLY A 145 7.57 14.47 -1.21
C GLY A 145 8.45 13.24 -1.38
N SER A 146 8.00 12.08 -0.89
CA SER A 146 8.68 10.79 -1.04
C SER A 146 7.79 9.81 -1.80
N ALA A 147 8.41 8.95 -2.61
CA ALA A 147 7.74 7.88 -3.32
C ALA A 147 8.37 6.54 -2.92
N ASN A 148 7.55 5.51 -2.85
CA ASN A 148 8.01 4.15 -2.58
C ASN A 148 7.34 3.15 -3.54
N MET A 149 7.60 1.86 -3.32
CA MET A 149 7.00 0.78 -4.09
C MET A 149 5.45 0.80 -4.04
N ASP A 150 4.87 1.15 -2.89
CA ASP A 150 3.41 1.27 -2.74
C ASP A 150 2.81 2.35 -3.64
N THR A 151 3.55 3.47 -3.83
CA THR A 151 3.14 4.56 -4.72
C THR A 151 3.05 4.10 -6.17
N LEU A 152 4.03 3.31 -6.61
CA LEU A 152 4.03 2.76 -7.97
C LEU A 152 2.86 1.79 -8.17
N VAL A 153 2.63 0.90 -7.21
CA VAL A 153 1.52 -0.07 -7.25
C VAL A 153 0.18 0.65 -7.24
N ALA A 154 0.00 1.62 -6.34
CA ALA A 154 -1.26 2.39 -6.27
C ALA A 154 -1.54 3.18 -7.55
N LEU A 155 -0.51 3.77 -8.17
CA LEU A 155 -0.65 4.52 -9.43
C LEU A 155 -1.01 3.58 -10.58
N SER A 156 -0.29 2.48 -10.76
CA SER A 156 -0.52 1.54 -11.86
C SER A 156 -1.88 0.87 -11.78
N THR A 157 -2.26 0.36 -10.60
CA THR A 157 -3.57 -0.27 -10.39
C THR A 157 -4.71 0.74 -10.49
N GLY A 158 -4.51 1.97 -10.01
CA GLY A 158 -5.46 3.07 -10.16
C GLY A 158 -5.72 3.45 -11.61
N ILE A 159 -4.67 3.60 -12.42
CA ILE A 159 -4.77 3.89 -13.86
C ILE A 159 -5.47 2.74 -14.60
N ALA A 160 -5.07 1.48 -14.32
CA ALA A 160 -5.70 0.31 -14.93
C ALA A 160 -7.21 0.24 -14.61
N PHE A 161 -7.59 0.52 -13.36
CA PHE A 161 -8.99 0.56 -12.94
C PHE A 161 -9.77 1.67 -13.64
N LEU A 162 -9.24 2.91 -13.68
CA LEU A 162 -9.88 4.04 -14.35
C LEU A 162 -10.05 3.81 -15.84
N PHE A 163 -9.03 3.27 -16.50
CA PHE A 163 -9.08 2.94 -17.91
C PHE A 163 -10.14 1.85 -18.21
N SER A 164 -10.19 0.80 -17.38
CA SER A 164 -11.18 -0.27 -17.52
C SER A 164 -12.60 0.23 -17.26
N THR A 165 -12.77 1.11 -16.27
CA THR A 165 -14.05 1.77 -15.99
C THR A 165 -14.49 2.64 -17.17
N PHE A 166 -13.59 3.44 -17.73
CA PHE A 166 -13.86 4.24 -18.92
C PHE A 166 -14.31 3.35 -20.10
N ASN A 167 -13.59 2.27 -20.36
CA ASN A 167 -13.96 1.34 -21.43
C ASN A 167 -15.30 0.63 -21.19
N THR A 168 -15.68 0.37 -19.95
CA THR A 168 -16.98 -0.25 -19.63
C THR A 168 -18.15 0.67 -19.98
N PHE A 169 -18.02 1.99 -19.76
CA PHE A 169 -19.12 2.93 -19.99
C PHE A 169 -19.08 3.61 -21.36
N TRP A 170 -17.89 3.88 -21.90
CA TRP A 170 -17.72 4.62 -23.17
C TRP A 170 -16.96 3.83 -24.24
N GLY A 171 -16.55 2.59 -23.96
CA GLY A 171 -15.75 1.78 -24.89
C GLY A 171 -16.42 1.61 -26.24
N ASP A 172 -17.71 1.28 -26.27
CA ASP A 172 -18.44 1.10 -27.54
C ASP A 172 -18.58 2.42 -28.32
N ALA A 173 -18.85 3.54 -27.65
CA ALA A 173 -19.00 4.82 -28.30
C ALA A 173 -17.69 5.34 -28.93
N VAL A 174 -16.56 5.10 -28.26
CA VAL A 174 -15.25 5.65 -28.67
C VAL A 174 -14.52 4.73 -29.65
N TRP A 175 -14.55 3.40 -29.41
CA TRP A 175 -13.72 2.45 -30.15
C TRP A 175 -14.47 1.72 -31.27
N ALA A 176 -15.81 1.53 -31.16
CA ALA A 176 -16.60 0.92 -32.22
C ALA A 176 -16.53 1.72 -33.53
N SER A 177 -16.49 3.05 -33.44
CA SER A 177 -16.32 3.95 -34.60
C SER A 177 -14.96 3.80 -35.30
N ARG A 178 -13.96 3.21 -34.62
CA ARG A 178 -12.58 3.02 -35.12
C ARG A 178 -12.26 1.57 -35.48
N GLY A 179 -13.24 0.63 -35.33
CA GLY A 179 -13.05 -0.78 -35.63
C GLY A 179 -12.05 -1.50 -34.70
N VAL A 180 -11.74 -0.92 -33.52
CA VAL A 180 -10.79 -1.48 -32.56
C VAL A 180 -11.56 -2.30 -31.53
N VAL A 181 -11.13 -3.57 -31.35
CA VAL A 181 -11.64 -4.40 -30.25
C VAL A 181 -10.99 -3.95 -28.95
N TRP A 182 -11.79 -3.42 -28.04
CA TRP A 182 -11.33 -2.97 -26.75
C TRP A 182 -11.47 -4.07 -25.68
N HIS A 183 -10.56 -4.06 -24.71
CA HIS A 183 -10.54 -4.98 -23.58
C HIS A 183 -10.57 -4.21 -22.26
N THR A 184 -11.12 -4.83 -21.24
CA THR A 184 -11.04 -4.35 -19.85
C THR A 184 -9.91 -5.06 -19.13
N TYR A 185 -9.18 -4.34 -18.25
CA TYR A 185 -8.02 -4.82 -17.51
C TYR A 185 -8.31 -4.83 -16.00
N PHE A 186 -9.50 -5.28 -15.60
CA PHE A 186 -9.85 -5.40 -14.19
C PHE A 186 -9.01 -6.46 -13.46
N ASP A 187 -8.57 -7.48 -14.16
CA ASP A 187 -7.62 -8.49 -13.69
C ASP A 187 -6.30 -7.87 -13.27
N ALA A 188 -5.74 -6.97 -14.09
CA ALA A 188 -4.51 -6.25 -13.77
C ALA A 188 -4.66 -5.27 -12.59
N ALA A 189 -5.86 -4.75 -12.33
CA ALA A 189 -6.12 -3.86 -11.20
C ALA A 189 -6.30 -4.63 -9.86
N VAL A 190 -6.58 -5.94 -9.92
CA VAL A 190 -6.87 -6.78 -8.74
C VAL A 190 -5.67 -7.63 -8.33
N MET A 191 -4.76 -7.95 -9.26
CA MET A 191 -3.47 -8.64 -8.98
C MET A 191 -2.49 -7.74 -8.25
#